data_5dffc8fb792ab924f3665335e3164814
#
_entry.id   5dffc8fb792ab924f3665335e3164814
#
_cell.length_a   1.000
_cell.length_b   1.000
_cell.length_c   1.000
_cell.angle_alpha   90.00
_cell.angle_beta   90.00
_cell.angle_gamma   90.00
#
_symmetry.space_group_name_H-M   'P 1'
#
loop_
_entity.id
_entity.type
_entity.pdbx_description
1 polymer ?
#
loop_
_entity_poly.entity_id
_entity_poly.type
_entity_poly.pdbx_seq_one_letter_code
_entity_poly.pdbx_strand_id
1 'polypeptide(L)'
;MADHQAAVLQESAAQEVGEFLRRRREQIAQRWADEALFRTVFTVSRDEAVEAGRSVVEALAAVAAAGRVEDLGAGGFATVRDQLGRMAASRARTGATSAQIADEVAALRPAASELLSADLADGSRERAEVCAVTLTALLGTLRLVVLETTLSAGQELIDRQRLQLLEVATPVIKLWTGVVAVPVIGTLDSARSQVVMESLLDAVVAQQARFAILDITGVPTVDSLVAQHLMKTVAAARLMGAECIVSGIRPAIAQTIVHLGIDLGEVVTRASLADALAYALNRQGIAIVDQDRTGPSAR
;
A
#
# COMPACT_ATOMS: atom_id res chain seq x y z
N MET A 1 -40.47 -2.49 28.30
CA MET A 1 -40.80 -1.06 28.42
C MET A 1 -39.58 -0.20 28.70
N ALA A 2 -38.71 -0.57 29.64
CA ALA A 2 -37.47 0.17 29.95
C ALA A 2 -36.51 0.29 28.76
N ASP A 3 -36.29 -0.78 28.01
CA ASP A 3 -35.39 -0.79 26.83
C ASP A 3 -35.89 0.10 25.69
N HIS A 4 -37.21 0.15 25.49
CA HIS A 4 -37.79 1.03 24.45
C HIS A 4 -37.68 2.51 24.84
N GLN A 5 -37.81 2.84 26.12
CA GLN A 5 -37.67 4.20 26.63
C GLN A 5 -36.21 4.67 26.59
N ALA A 6 -35.25 3.79 26.86
CA ALA A 6 -33.83 4.07 26.72
C ALA A 6 -33.43 4.34 25.26
N ALA A 7 -33.93 3.54 24.31
CA ALA A 7 -33.69 3.72 22.87
C ALA A 7 -34.23 5.06 22.36
N VAL A 8 -35.43 5.47 22.77
CA VAL A 8 -36.03 6.76 22.41
C VAL A 8 -35.23 7.93 22.98
N LEU A 9 -34.75 7.82 24.21
CA LEU A 9 -33.88 8.84 24.82
C LEU A 9 -32.54 8.98 24.11
N GLN A 10 -31.96 7.85 23.67
CA GLN A 10 -30.70 7.83 22.95
C GLN A 10 -30.81 8.42 21.54
N GLU A 11 -31.90 8.14 20.83
CA GLU A 11 -32.20 8.73 19.51
C GLU A 11 -32.44 10.25 19.62
N SER A 12 -33.19 10.69 20.64
CA SER A 12 -33.39 12.10 20.92
C SER A 12 -32.09 12.83 21.25
N ALA A 13 -31.22 12.22 22.06
CA ALA A 13 -29.92 12.79 22.40
C ALA A 13 -28.99 12.88 21.19
N ALA A 14 -29.01 11.90 20.29
CA ALA A 14 -28.22 11.93 19.06
C ALA A 14 -28.64 13.08 18.14
N GLN A 15 -29.94 13.31 17.96
CA GLN A 15 -30.46 14.45 17.22
C GLN A 15 -30.06 15.77 17.85
N GLU A 16 -30.17 15.91 19.18
CA GLU A 16 -29.80 17.11 19.92
C GLU A 16 -28.31 17.42 19.83
N VAL A 17 -27.44 16.40 19.94
CA VAL A 17 -26.00 16.54 19.72
C VAL A 17 -25.71 16.98 18.29
N GLY A 18 -26.43 16.46 17.29
CA GLY A 18 -26.32 16.88 15.89
C GLY A 18 -26.68 18.35 15.69
N GLU A 19 -27.78 18.82 16.30
CA GLU A 19 -28.18 20.23 16.27
C GLU A 19 -27.20 21.15 17.00
N PHE A 20 -26.71 20.71 18.16
CA PHE A 20 -25.67 21.42 18.89
C PHE A 20 -24.41 21.60 18.05
N LEU A 21 -23.90 20.54 17.42
CA LEU A 21 -22.71 20.59 16.57
C LEU A 21 -22.88 21.56 15.40
N ARG A 22 -24.05 21.58 14.74
CA ARG A 22 -24.36 22.56 13.67
C ARG A 22 -24.39 23.98 14.18
N ARG A 23 -25.09 24.21 15.30
CA ARG A 23 -25.24 25.56 15.90
C ARG A 23 -23.91 26.13 16.35
N ARG A 24 -23.04 25.32 16.93
CA ARG A 24 -21.74 25.71 17.46
C ARG A 24 -20.56 25.43 16.54
N ARG A 25 -20.81 25.04 15.30
CA ARG A 25 -19.80 24.62 14.32
C ARG A 25 -18.61 25.56 14.24
N GLU A 26 -18.89 26.85 14.10
CA GLU A 26 -17.84 27.88 13.99
C GLU A 26 -16.97 27.96 15.24
N GLN A 27 -17.61 27.99 16.40
CA GLN A 27 -16.89 28.12 17.69
C GLN A 27 -16.05 26.88 17.98
N ILE A 28 -16.57 25.68 17.67
CA ILE A 28 -15.84 24.41 17.83
C ILE A 28 -14.64 24.37 16.87
N ALA A 29 -14.82 24.72 15.60
CA ALA A 29 -13.76 24.72 14.61
C ALA A 29 -12.63 25.70 14.95
N GLN A 30 -12.98 26.91 15.41
CA GLN A 30 -12.00 27.91 15.83
C GLN A 30 -11.21 27.47 17.06
N ARG A 31 -11.89 26.97 18.11
CA ARG A 31 -11.24 26.48 19.34
C ARG A 31 -10.31 25.30 19.02
N TRP A 32 -10.74 24.39 18.16
CA TRP A 32 -9.93 23.26 17.74
C TRP A 32 -8.68 23.71 16.96
N ALA A 33 -8.81 24.67 16.05
CA ALA A 33 -7.69 25.24 15.31
C ALA A 33 -6.70 26.02 16.19
N ASP A 34 -7.13 26.50 17.35
CA ASP A 34 -6.30 27.24 18.32
C ASP A 34 -5.58 26.32 19.33
N GLU A 35 -5.91 25.02 19.37
CA GLU A 35 -5.22 24.05 20.22
C GLU A 35 -3.73 23.92 19.86
N ALA A 36 -2.88 23.80 20.89
CA ALA A 36 -1.42 23.84 20.73
C ALA A 36 -0.86 22.74 19.81
N LEU A 37 -1.49 21.57 19.80
CA LEU A 37 -1.14 20.46 18.91
C LEU A 37 -1.35 20.78 17.44
N PHE A 38 -2.38 21.56 17.12
CA PHE A 38 -2.66 21.98 15.75
C PHE A 38 -1.57 22.93 15.21
N ARG A 39 -1.00 23.80 16.06
CA ARG A 39 0.03 24.78 15.67
C ARG A 39 1.40 24.16 15.42
N THR A 40 1.74 23.09 16.11
CA THR A 40 3.08 22.50 16.05
C THR A 40 3.28 21.59 14.84
N VAL A 41 2.22 21.09 14.23
CA VAL A 41 2.24 20.04 13.21
C VAL A 41 1.75 20.53 11.86
N PHE A 42 1.06 21.67 11.80
CA PHE A 42 0.54 22.22 10.53
C PHE A 42 1.40 23.37 10.00
N THR A 43 2.01 23.16 8.85
CA THR A 43 2.47 24.23 7.94
C THR A 43 1.30 24.87 7.17
N VAL A 44 0.07 24.49 7.49
CA VAL A 44 -1.17 24.98 6.90
C VAL A 44 -1.58 26.27 7.61
N SER A 45 -2.14 27.22 6.88
CA SER A 45 -2.63 28.45 7.48
C SER A 45 -3.75 28.15 8.50
N ARG A 46 -3.91 29.01 9.52
CA ARG A 46 -5.01 28.88 10.51
C ARG A 46 -6.37 28.82 9.82
N ASP A 47 -6.56 29.54 8.73
CA ASP A 47 -7.83 29.60 7.99
C ASP A 47 -8.16 28.26 7.33
N GLU A 48 -7.19 27.57 6.76
CA GLU A 48 -7.38 26.22 6.22
C GLU A 48 -7.69 25.21 7.34
N ALA A 49 -7.07 25.37 8.50
CA ALA A 49 -7.36 24.53 9.66
C ALA A 49 -8.79 24.71 10.16
N VAL A 50 -9.28 25.96 10.26
CA VAL A 50 -10.66 26.27 10.63
C VAL A 50 -11.65 25.70 9.61
N GLU A 51 -11.36 25.81 8.31
CA GLU A 51 -12.23 25.28 7.26
C GLU A 51 -12.29 23.74 7.30
N ALA A 52 -11.17 23.07 7.50
CA ALA A 52 -11.13 21.62 7.73
C ALA A 52 -11.95 21.23 8.98
N GLY A 53 -11.79 22.00 10.07
CA GLY A 53 -12.57 21.82 11.29
C GLY A 53 -14.07 21.96 11.07
N ARG A 54 -14.51 22.98 10.33
CA ARG A 54 -15.92 23.17 9.96
C ARG A 54 -16.49 21.96 9.24
N SER A 55 -15.75 21.43 8.24
CA SER A 55 -16.17 20.28 7.47
C SER A 55 -16.28 19.02 8.32
N VAL A 56 -15.33 18.80 9.25
CA VAL A 56 -15.38 17.65 10.17
C VAL A 56 -16.55 17.78 11.13
N VAL A 57 -16.80 18.96 11.73
CA VAL A 57 -17.92 19.18 12.65
C VAL A 57 -19.25 19.00 11.95
N GLU A 58 -19.41 19.46 10.70
CA GLU A 58 -20.62 19.22 9.90
C GLU A 58 -20.86 17.74 9.62
N ALA A 59 -19.79 17.01 9.28
CA ALA A 59 -19.85 15.56 9.09
C ALA A 59 -20.29 14.82 10.37
N LEU A 60 -19.73 15.20 11.52
CA LEU A 60 -20.15 14.68 12.83
C LEU A 60 -21.61 14.98 13.15
N ALA A 61 -22.06 16.19 12.85
CA ALA A 61 -23.45 16.57 13.02
C ALA A 61 -24.39 15.71 12.16
N ALA A 62 -24.01 15.39 10.94
CA ALA A 62 -24.78 14.51 10.06
C ALA A 62 -24.83 13.06 10.59
N VAL A 63 -23.71 12.52 11.11
CA VAL A 63 -23.65 11.19 11.73
C VAL A 63 -24.55 11.12 12.96
N ALA A 64 -24.49 12.15 13.83
CA ALA A 64 -25.32 12.23 15.03
C ALA A 64 -26.81 12.31 14.66
N ALA A 65 -27.19 13.19 13.73
CA ALA A 65 -28.57 13.33 13.28
C ALA A 65 -29.16 12.05 12.66
N ALA A 66 -28.31 11.20 12.09
CA ALA A 66 -28.71 9.88 11.57
C ALA A 66 -28.79 8.79 12.66
N GLY A 67 -28.50 9.09 13.93
CA GLY A 67 -28.48 8.12 15.03
C GLY A 67 -27.34 7.09 14.96
N ARG A 68 -26.32 7.32 14.11
CA ARG A 68 -25.26 6.34 13.81
C ARG A 68 -23.93 6.68 14.48
N VAL A 69 -23.98 7.15 15.73
CA VAL A 69 -22.82 7.69 16.47
C VAL A 69 -21.69 6.71 16.68
N GLU A 70 -21.98 5.39 16.75
CA GLU A 70 -21.00 4.31 16.97
C GLU A 70 -20.66 3.54 15.69
N ASP A 71 -21.27 3.92 14.56
CA ASP A 71 -21.09 3.20 13.30
C ASP A 71 -19.95 3.81 12.47
N LEU A 72 -18.82 3.10 12.41
CA LEU A 72 -17.66 3.47 11.60
C LEU A 72 -17.99 3.62 10.11
N GLY A 73 -18.99 2.88 9.61
CA GLY A 73 -19.45 2.93 8.21
C GLY A 73 -20.42 4.07 7.90
N ALA A 74 -20.77 4.93 8.87
CA ALA A 74 -21.71 6.03 8.64
C ALA A 74 -21.21 6.97 7.54
N GLY A 75 -22.13 7.36 6.61
CA GLY A 75 -21.80 8.15 5.42
C GLY A 75 -21.12 9.49 5.70
N GLY A 76 -21.44 10.15 6.84
CA GLY A 76 -20.77 11.38 7.26
C GLY A 76 -19.26 11.23 7.47
N PHE A 77 -18.79 10.04 7.88
CA PHE A 77 -17.36 9.78 8.03
C PHE A 77 -16.59 9.66 6.71
N ALA A 78 -17.28 9.52 5.56
CA ALA A 78 -16.60 9.53 4.26
C ALA A 78 -15.88 10.86 4.00
N THR A 79 -16.52 11.99 4.32
CA THR A 79 -15.90 13.33 4.24
C THR A 79 -14.71 13.46 5.18
N VAL A 80 -14.82 12.90 6.39
CA VAL A 80 -13.72 12.88 7.37
C VAL A 80 -12.54 12.08 6.85
N ARG A 81 -12.78 10.87 6.30
CA ARG A 81 -11.73 10.02 5.71
C ARG A 81 -11.01 10.71 4.56
N ASP A 82 -11.75 11.37 3.67
CA ASP A 82 -11.18 12.07 2.52
C ASP A 82 -10.30 13.26 2.97
N GLN A 83 -10.76 14.06 3.91
CA GLN A 83 -9.98 15.17 4.44
C GLN A 83 -8.73 14.71 5.21
N LEU A 84 -8.91 13.73 6.10
CA LEU A 84 -7.81 13.18 6.89
C LEU A 84 -6.82 12.39 6.04
N GLY A 85 -7.28 11.70 4.99
CA GLY A 85 -6.41 11.01 4.04
C GLY A 85 -5.45 11.97 3.34
N ARG A 86 -5.92 13.15 2.93
CA ARG A 86 -5.08 14.21 2.34
C ARG A 86 -4.08 14.76 3.36
N MET A 87 -4.50 14.97 4.58
CA MET A 87 -3.65 15.46 5.67
C MET A 87 -2.62 14.41 6.12
N ALA A 88 -3.03 13.14 6.24
CA ALA A 88 -2.16 12.03 6.62
C ALA A 88 -1.03 11.82 5.59
N ALA A 89 -1.34 11.90 4.30
CA ALA A 89 -0.33 11.80 3.24
C ALA A 89 0.71 12.93 3.28
N SER A 90 0.30 14.13 3.70
CA SER A 90 1.22 15.26 3.92
C SER A 90 2.11 15.02 5.14
N ARG A 91 1.56 14.47 6.22
CA ARG A 91 2.26 14.28 7.50
C ARG A 91 3.14 13.06 7.57
N ALA A 92 2.81 11.99 6.86
CA ALA A 92 3.72 10.85 6.71
C ALA A 92 5.08 11.30 6.15
N ARG A 93 5.10 12.37 5.34
CA ARG A 93 6.32 13.02 4.85
C ARG A 93 7.07 13.82 5.92
N THR A 94 6.41 14.28 6.96
CA THR A 94 7.01 15.03 8.08
C THR A 94 7.34 14.16 9.30
N GLY A 95 7.08 12.85 9.24
CA GLY A 95 7.41 11.91 10.31
C GLY A 95 6.39 11.83 11.44
N ALA A 96 5.19 12.42 11.31
CA ALA A 96 4.14 12.30 12.32
C ALA A 96 3.57 10.88 12.38
N THR A 97 3.42 10.35 13.59
CA THR A 97 2.83 9.01 13.80
C THR A 97 1.30 9.05 13.74
N SER A 98 0.67 7.91 13.40
CA SER A 98 -0.79 7.76 13.42
C SER A 98 -1.39 8.07 14.81
N ALA A 99 -0.67 7.77 15.90
CA ALA A 99 -1.08 8.10 17.26
C ALA A 99 -1.13 9.60 17.47
N GLN A 100 -0.12 10.35 17.03
CA GLN A 100 -0.11 11.81 17.12
C GLN A 100 -1.28 12.44 16.36
N ILE A 101 -1.59 11.95 15.17
CA ILE A 101 -2.73 12.43 14.38
C ILE A 101 -4.05 12.14 15.10
N ALA A 102 -4.20 10.97 15.72
CA ALA A 102 -5.40 10.62 16.49
C ALA A 102 -5.56 11.47 17.77
N ASP A 103 -4.46 11.81 18.43
CA ASP A 103 -4.46 12.67 19.61
C ASP A 103 -4.82 14.11 19.27
N GLU A 104 -4.41 14.62 18.11
CA GLU A 104 -4.81 15.93 17.62
C GLU A 104 -6.31 16.02 17.33
N VAL A 105 -6.89 14.95 16.77
CA VAL A 105 -8.34 14.87 16.58
C VAL A 105 -9.05 14.76 17.93
N ALA A 106 -8.46 14.06 18.89
CA ALA A 106 -9.00 13.98 20.25
C ALA A 106 -9.04 15.34 20.98
N ALA A 107 -8.21 16.32 20.60
CA ALA A 107 -8.24 17.69 21.11
C ALA A 107 -9.56 18.44 20.80
N LEU A 108 -10.36 17.95 19.85
CA LEU A 108 -11.73 18.43 19.61
C LEU A 108 -12.65 18.21 20.82
N ARG A 109 -12.39 17.16 21.62
CA ARG A 109 -13.26 16.76 22.73
C ARG A 109 -13.43 17.83 23.82
N PRO A 110 -12.37 18.44 24.39
CA PRO A 110 -12.52 19.49 25.39
C PRO A 110 -13.38 20.67 24.90
N ALA A 111 -13.05 21.16 23.70
CA ALA A 111 -13.75 22.31 23.13
C ALA A 111 -15.27 22.04 22.92
N ALA A 112 -15.61 20.84 22.40
CA ALA A 112 -17.01 20.46 22.17
C ALA A 112 -17.75 20.20 23.50
N SER A 113 -17.10 19.52 24.48
CA SER A 113 -17.73 19.16 25.74
C SER A 113 -18.05 20.39 26.62
N GLU A 114 -17.14 21.36 26.67
CA GLU A 114 -17.39 22.63 27.40
C GLU A 114 -18.58 23.40 26.84
N LEU A 115 -18.66 23.52 25.51
CA LEU A 115 -19.76 24.22 24.85
C LEU A 115 -21.09 23.46 25.01
N LEU A 116 -21.08 22.13 24.97
CA LEU A 116 -22.27 21.32 25.19
C LEU A 116 -22.78 21.49 26.62
N SER A 117 -21.87 21.44 27.60
CA SER A 117 -22.23 21.62 29.01
C SER A 117 -22.83 23.01 29.29
N ALA A 118 -22.30 24.06 28.64
CA ALA A 118 -22.85 25.40 28.72
C ALA A 118 -24.25 25.54 28.09
N ASP A 119 -24.46 24.88 26.93
CA ASP A 119 -25.76 24.91 26.23
C ASP A 119 -26.87 24.14 26.97
N LEU A 120 -26.50 23.13 27.77
CA LEU A 120 -27.42 22.29 28.53
C LEU A 120 -27.55 22.67 30.00
N ALA A 121 -26.91 23.76 30.46
CA ALA A 121 -26.89 24.16 31.87
C ALA A 121 -28.27 24.39 32.49
N ASP A 122 -29.23 24.87 31.71
CA ASP A 122 -30.62 25.17 32.15
C ASP A 122 -31.58 23.95 31.98
N GLY A 123 -31.06 22.79 31.48
CA GLY A 123 -31.85 21.57 31.20
C GLY A 123 -31.87 20.57 32.35
N SER A 124 -32.56 19.44 32.14
CA SER A 124 -32.51 18.33 33.11
C SER A 124 -31.14 17.70 33.14
N ARG A 125 -30.67 17.29 34.31
CA ARG A 125 -29.37 16.63 34.50
C ARG A 125 -29.26 15.33 33.69
N GLU A 126 -30.32 14.53 33.67
CA GLU A 126 -30.40 13.27 32.92
C GLU A 126 -30.19 13.50 31.42
N ARG A 127 -30.85 14.51 30.86
CA ARG A 127 -30.68 14.90 29.42
C ARG A 127 -29.25 15.31 29.13
N ALA A 128 -28.64 16.11 29.99
CA ALA A 128 -27.26 16.58 29.84
C ALA A 128 -26.26 15.40 29.90
N GLU A 129 -26.48 14.43 30.78
CA GLU A 129 -25.65 13.23 30.92
C GLU A 129 -25.74 12.35 29.66
N VAL A 130 -26.94 12.09 29.11
CA VAL A 130 -27.14 11.30 27.89
C VAL A 130 -26.50 11.99 26.68
N CYS A 131 -26.67 13.29 26.52
CA CYS A 131 -26.02 14.06 25.44
C CYS A 131 -24.49 14.02 25.54
N ALA A 132 -23.93 14.13 26.76
CA ALA A 132 -22.49 14.07 26.98
C ALA A 132 -21.92 12.67 26.66
N VAL A 133 -22.64 11.59 27.00
CA VAL A 133 -22.28 10.22 26.62
C VAL A 133 -22.33 10.05 25.11
N THR A 134 -23.37 10.51 24.47
CA THR A 134 -23.56 10.46 23.00
C THR A 134 -22.44 11.21 22.26
N LEU A 135 -22.10 12.42 22.70
CA LEU A 135 -20.98 13.17 22.15
C LEU A 135 -19.65 12.43 22.35
N THR A 136 -19.45 11.82 23.51
CA THR A 136 -18.23 11.05 23.81
C THR A 136 -18.11 9.83 22.92
N ALA A 137 -19.20 9.10 22.69
CA ALA A 137 -19.25 7.96 21.77
C ALA A 137 -18.93 8.40 20.34
N LEU A 138 -19.57 9.47 19.85
CA LEU A 138 -19.32 10.03 18.52
C LEU A 138 -17.85 10.42 18.30
N LEU A 139 -17.23 11.09 19.26
CA LEU A 139 -15.82 11.49 19.19
C LEU A 139 -14.88 10.29 19.34
N GLY A 140 -15.28 9.28 20.09
CA GLY A 140 -14.59 7.98 20.13
C GLY A 140 -14.58 7.29 18.79
N THR A 141 -15.72 7.24 18.10
CA THR A 141 -15.86 6.69 16.74
C THR A 141 -15.03 7.48 15.73
N LEU A 142 -15.04 8.81 15.82
CA LEU A 142 -14.18 9.68 15.02
C LEU A 142 -12.70 9.30 15.19
N ARG A 143 -12.24 9.12 16.42
CA ARG A 143 -10.86 8.70 16.68
C ARG A 143 -10.50 7.37 16.03
N LEU A 144 -11.41 6.39 16.08
CA LEU A 144 -11.21 5.09 15.41
C LEU A 144 -11.17 5.23 13.88
N VAL A 145 -12.05 6.03 13.29
CA VAL A 145 -12.04 6.35 11.85
C VAL A 145 -10.70 6.96 11.43
N VAL A 146 -10.16 7.87 12.23
CA VAL A 146 -8.86 8.50 11.98
C VAL A 146 -7.73 7.50 12.03
N LEU A 147 -7.71 6.66 13.07
CA LEU A 147 -6.69 5.62 13.21
C LEU A 147 -6.73 4.64 12.04
N GLU A 148 -7.90 4.15 11.67
CA GLU A 148 -8.09 3.24 10.54
C GLU A 148 -7.59 3.88 9.23
N THR A 149 -8.01 5.12 8.95
CA THR A 149 -7.63 5.85 7.73
C THR A 149 -6.11 6.08 7.65
N THR A 150 -5.48 6.47 8.75
CA THR A 150 -4.05 6.75 8.77
C THR A 150 -3.21 5.48 8.69
N LEU A 151 -3.65 4.37 9.30
CA LEU A 151 -2.99 3.07 9.19
C LEU A 151 -3.09 2.52 7.77
N SER A 152 -4.27 2.58 7.14
CA SER A 152 -4.47 2.14 5.76
C SER A 152 -3.61 2.94 4.77
N ALA A 153 -3.57 4.27 4.91
CA ALA A 153 -2.72 5.12 4.06
C ALA A 153 -1.23 4.82 4.24
N GLY A 154 -0.79 4.52 5.46
CA GLY A 154 0.58 4.09 5.75
C GLY A 154 0.93 2.76 5.10
N GLN A 155 0.02 1.79 5.16
CA GLN A 155 0.20 0.48 4.54
C GLN A 155 0.29 0.58 3.01
N GLU A 156 -0.60 1.34 2.37
CA GLU A 156 -0.55 1.59 0.93
C GLU A 156 0.78 2.21 0.48
N LEU A 157 1.35 3.12 1.26
CA LEU A 157 2.64 3.73 0.97
C LEU A 157 3.77 2.70 1.04
N ILE A 158 3.77 1.85 2.08
CA ILE A 158 4.75 0.77 2.24
C ILE A 158 4.66 -0.21 1.06
N ASP A 159 3.45 -0.59 0.66
CA ASP A 159 3.23 -1.53 -0.44
C ASP A 159 3.68 -0.93 -1.78
N ARG A 160 3.42 0.35 -2.04
CA ARG A 160 3.95 1.06 -3.23
C ARG A 160 5.47 1.12 -3.24
N GLN A 161 6.10 1.46 -2.10
CA GLN A 161 7.56 1.47 -2.00
C GLN A 161 8.14 0.07 -2.21
N ARG A 162 7.48 -0.97 -1.70
CA ARG A 162 7.88 -2.36 -1.89
C ARG A 162 7.83 -2.76 -3.36
N LEU A 163 6.76 -2.40 -4.07
CA LEU A 163 6.64 -2.64 -5.51
C LEU A 163 7.74 -1.90 -6.30
N GLN A 164 7.99 -0.63 -6.00
CA GLN A 164 9.06 0.14 -6.64
C GLN A 164 10.46 -0.48 -6.41
N LEU A 165 10.73 -0.97 -5.19
CA LEU A 165 11.98 -1.67 -4.91
C LEU A 165 12.10 -3.00 -5.69
N LEU A 166 10.99 -3.70 -5.90
CA LEU A 166 10.97 -4.94 -6.70
C LEU A 166 11.24 -4.66 -8.18
N GLU A 167 10.68 -3.59 -8.75
CA GLU A 167 10.95 -3.16 -10.13
C GLU A 167 12.42 -2.80 -10.36
N VAL A 168 13.04 -2.07 -9.43
CA VAL A 168 14.47 -1.71 -9.52
C VAL A 168 15.38 -2.93 -9.30
N ALA A 169 14.94 -3.91 -8.50
CA ALA A 169 15.73 -5.09 -8.18
C ALA A 169 15.75 -6.16 -9.27
N THR A 170 15.00 -5.99 -10.38
CA THR A 170 14.89 -6.99 -11.45
C THR A 170 14.98 -6.36 -12.84
N PRO A 171 16.07 -5.61 -13.16
CA PRO A 171 16.19 -4.98 -14.47
C PRO A 171 16.36 -6.01 -15.55
N VAL A 172 15.60 -5.87 -16.65
CA VAL A 172 15.88 -6.62 -17.88
C VAL A 172 17.02 -5.96 -18.63
N ILE A 173 18.07 -6.72 -18.90
CA ILE A 173 19.30 -6.24 -19.54
C ILE A 173 19.33 -6.74 -20.98
N LYS A 174 19.57 -5.85 -21.93
CA LYS A 174 19.91 -6.25 -23.30
C LYS A 174 21.37 -6.69 -23.36
N LEU A 175 21.62 -7.97 -23.53
CA LEU A 175 22.99 -8.49 -23.64
C LEU A 175 23.53 -8.40 -25.05
N TRP A 176 22.65 -8.61 -26.05
CA TRP A 176 22.99 -8.57 -27.46
C TRP A 176 21.76 -8.24 -28.31
N THR A 177 21.95 -8.04 -29.61
CA THR A 177 20.81 -7.90 -30.53
C THR A 177 19.99 -9.18 -30.49
N GLY A 178 18.70 -9.07 -30.13
CA GLY A 178 17.79 -10.23 -30.03
C GLY A 178 18.03 -11.10 -28.77
N VAL A 179 18.84 -10.68 -27.80
CA VAL A 179 19.09 -11.39 -26.54
C VAL A 179 18.88 -10.47 -25.35
N VAL A 180 17.93 -10.82 -24.51
CA VAL A 180 17.66 -10.14 -23.23
C VAL A 180 17.94 -11.08 -22.05
N ALA A 181 18.31 -10.55 -20.90
CA ALA A 181 18.51 -11.31 -19.69
C ALA A 181 17.89 -10.62 -18.49
N VAL A 182 17.38 -11.41 -17.55
CA VAL A 182 16.93 -10.99 -16.23
C VAL A 182 17.79 -11.68 -15.19
N PRO A 183 18.72 -10.98 -14.53
CA PRO A 183 19.43 -11.52 -13.37
C PRO A 183 18.53 -11.42 -12.12
N VAL A 184 18.21 -12.57 -11.52
CA VAL A 184 17.44 -12.65 -10.28
C VAL A 184 18.39 -12.89 -9.11
N ILE A 185 18.36 -11.96 -8.12
CA ILE A 185 19.28 -12.00 -6.97
C ILE A 185 18.47 -11.95 -5.68
N GLY A 186 18.84 -12.76 -4.68
CA GLY A 186 18.19 -12.83 -3.37
C GLY A 186 16.98 -13.74 -3.32
N THR A 187 16.11 -13.54 -2.32
CA THR A 187 14.90 -14.36 -2.16
C THR A 187 13.91 -14.08 -3.27
N LEU A 188 13.36 -15.13 -3.85
CA LEU A 188 12.33 -15.06 -4.87
C LEU A 188 11.02 -15.61 -4.25
N ASP A 189 10.04 -14.75 -4.10
CA ASP A 189 8.68 -15.10 -3.69
C ASP A 189 7.71 -15.01 -4.88
N SER A 190 6.45 -15.35 -4.66
CA SER A 190 5.43 -15.37 -5.73
C SER A 190 5.19 -13.99 -6.35
N ALA A 191 5.16 -12.91 -5.53
CA ALA A 191 4.93 -11.56 -6.02
C ALA A 191 6.10 -11.09 -6.91
N ARG A 192 7.33 -11.33 -6.45
CA ARG A 192 8.53 -11.00 -7.19
C ARG A 192 8.68 -11.84 -8.46
N SER A 193 8.30 -13.12 -8.41
CA SER A 193 8.30 -14.00 -9.59
C SER A 193 7.37 -13.49 -10.68
N GLN A 194 6.23 -12.93 -10.31
CA GLN A 194 5.29 -12.34 -11.26
C GLN A 194 5.86 -11.07 -11.90
N VAL A 195 6.48 -10.17 -11.12
CA VAL A 195 7.17 -8.98 -11.65
C VAL A 195 8.29 -9.37 -12.62
N VAL A 196 9.10 -10.38 -12.27
CA VAL A 196 10.13 -10.94 -13.16
C VAL A 196 9.54 -11.41 -14.49
N MET A 197 8.42 -12.15 -14.42
CA MET A 197 7.73 -12.65 -15.60
C MET A 197 7.23 -11.51 -16.50
N GLU A 198 6.49 -10.57 -15.94
CA GLU A 198 5.94 -9.42 -16.66
C GLU A 198 7.05 -8.61 -17.32
N SER A 199 8.09 -8.23 -16.56
CA SER A 199 9.23 -7.47 -17.07
C SER A 199 9.96 -8.18 -18.21
N LEU A 200 10.15 -9.52 -18.11
CA LEU A 200 10.80 -10.29 -19.13
C LEU A 200 9.96 -10.34 -20.41
N LEU A 201 8.65 -10.58 -20.29
CA LEU A 201 7.74 -10.67 -21.44
C LEU A 201 7.61 -9.32 -22.15
N ASP A 202 7.51 -8.22 -21.41
CA ASP A 202 7.49 -6.87 -21.96
C ASP A 202 8.77 -6.56 -22.74
N ALA A 203 9.93 -6.94 -22.17
CA ALA A 203 11.21 -6.76 -22.86
C ALA A 203 11.36 -7.64 -24.12
N VAL A 204 10.81 -8.85 -24.12
CA VAL A 204 10.78 -9.71 -25.30
C VAL A 204 10.06 -9.01 -26.45
N VAL A 205 8.92 -8.39 -26.17
CA VAL A 205 8.16 -7.63 -27.19
C VAL A 205 8.88 -6.36 -27.58
N ALA A 206 9.24 -5.53 -26.62
CA ALA A 206 9.82 -4.21 -26.89
C ALA A 206 11.15 -4.25 -27.63
N GLN A 207 11.95 -5.31 -27.38
CA GLN A 207 13.27 -5.50 -27.99
C GLN A 207 13.27 -6.52 -29.12
N GLN A 208 12.12 -7.09 -29.46
CA GLN A 208 11.99 -8.17 -30.45
C GLN A 208 13.00 -9.31 -30.19
N ALA A 209 13.12 -9.69 -28.91
CA ALA A 209 14.11 -10.65 -28.47
C ALA A 209 13.76 -12.07 -28.94
N ARG A 210 14.73 -12.75 -29.56
CA ARG A 210 14.63 -14.15 -29.95
C ARG A 210 15.06 -15.11 -28.85
N PHE A 211 15.85 -14.59 -27.89
CA PHE A 211 16.36 -15.34 -26.74
C PHE A 211 16.13 -14.51 -25.47
N ALA A 212 15.56 -15.16 -24.45
CA ALA A 212 15.33 -14.60 -23.12
C ALA A 212 16.08 -15.46 -22.10
N ILE A 213 17.06 -14.87 -21.39
CA ILE A 213 17.85 -15.58 -20.38
C ILE A 213 17.31 -15.21 -19.01
N LEU A 214 16.88 -16.21 -18.25
CA LEU A 214 16.50 -16.09 -16.86
C LEU A 214 17.65 -16.61 -16.00
N ASP A 215 18.43 -15.71 -15.43
CA ASP A 215 19.57 -16.06 -14.60
C ASP A 215 19.20 -16.09 -13.11
N ILE A 216 19.17 -17.29 -12.55
CA ILE A 216 18.84 -17.53 -11.14
C ILE A 216 20.06 -17.91 -10.28
N THR A 217 21.27 -17.61 -10.75
CA THR A 217 22.52 -17.86 -10.01
C THR A 217 22.47 -17.21 -8.61
N GLY A 218 21.85 -16.03 -8.50
CA GLY A 218 21.71 -15.27 -7.25
C GLY A 218 20.60 -15.75 -6.32
N VAL A 219 19.80 -16.74 -6.71
CA VAL A 219 18.68 -17.27 -5.91
C VAL A 219 19.15 -18.45 -5.06
N PRO A 220 19.03 -18.40 -3.72
CA PRO A 220 19.50 -19.48 -2.86
C PRO A 220 18.60 -20.72 -2.92
N THR A 221 17.28 -20.51 -2.84
CA THR A 221 16.24 -21.54 -2.82
C THR A 221 14.96 -21.04 -3.48
N VAL A 222 14.14 -21.95 -3.92
CA VAL A 222 12.77 -21.68 -4.42
C VAL A 222 11.80 -22.65 -3.77
N ASP A 223 10.58 -22.18 -3.49
CA ASP A 223 9.48 -23.06 -3.11
C ASP A 223 8.74 -23.60 -4.35
N SER A 224 7.73 -24.44 -4.12
CA SER A 224 6.95 -25.07 -5.18
C SER A 224 6.21 -24.06 -6.07
N LEU A 225 5.69 -23.01 -5.47
CA LEU A 225 4.91 -22.01 -6.18
C LEU A 225 5.80 -21.15 -7.08
N VAL A 226 6.95 -20.75 -6.56
CA VAL A 226 7.96 -20.01 -7.33
C VAL A 226 8.50 -20.87 -8.50
N ALA A 227 8.79 -22.16 -8.27
CA ALA A 227 9.20 -23.05 -9.35
C ALA A 227 8.14 -23.15 -10.47
N GLN A 228 6.86 -23.23 -10.11
CA GLN A 228 5.76 -23.19 -11.08
C GLN A 228 5.69 -21.85 -11.84
N HIS A 229 5.89 -20.71 -11.16
CA HIS A 229 5.92 -19.39 -11.79
C HIS A 229 7.07 -19.28 -12.80
N LEU A 230 8.26 -19.77 -12.46
CA LEU A 230 9.40 -19.80 -13.39
C LEU A 230 9.08 -20.62 -14.65
N MET A 231 8.43 -21.77 -14.50
CA MET A 231 8.03 -22.60 -15.66
C MET A 231 6.95 -21.93 -16.52
N LYS A 232 5.99 -21.26 -15.89
CA LYS A 232 5.00 -20.43 -16.62
C LYS A 232 5.67 -19.30 -17.41
N THR A 233 6.69 -18.66 -16.82
CA THR A 233 7.48 -17.62 -17.52
C THR A 233 8.15 -18.17 -18.78
N VAL A 234 8.79 -19.33 -18.67
CA VAL A 234 9.43 -20.00 -19.81
C VAL A 234 8.42 -20.32 -20.90
N ALA A 235 7.26 -20.88 -20.51
CA ALA A 235 6.20 -21.22 -21.47
C ALA A 235 5.63 -19.97 -22.15
N ALA A 236 5.39 -18.90 -21.41
CA ALA A 236 4.88 -17.63 -21.92
C ALA A 236 5.86 -16.98 -22.91
N ALA A 237 7.16 -16.94 -22.60
CA ALA A 237 8.19 -16.41 -23.50
C ALA A 237 8.21 -17.17 -24.83
N ARG A 238 8.05 -18.50 -24.81
CA ARG A 238 7.95 -19.33 -26.02
C ARG A 238 6.73 -19.02 -26.86
N LEU A 239 5.57 -18.84 -26.23
CA LEU A 239 4.36 -18.46 -26.97
C LEU A 239 4.52 -17.10 -27.66
N MET A 240 5.38 -16.24 -27.15
CA MET A 240 5.74 -14.97 -27.78
C MET A 240 6.86 -15.06 -28.80
N GLY A 241 7.35 -16.29 -29.09
CA GLY A 241 8.36 -16.56 -30.10
C GLY A 241 9.81 -16.45 -29.64
N ALA A 242 10.06 -16.26 -28.32
CA ALA A 242 11.39 -16.22 -27.75
C ALA A 242 11.78 -17.57 -27.14
N GLU A 243 12.97 -18.08 -27.47
CA GLU A 243 13.55 -19.22 -26.77
C GLU A 243 14.04 -18.80 -25.39
N CYS A 244 13.47 -19.41 -24.34
CA CYS A 244 13.86 -19.06 -22.95
C CYS A 244 14.95 -20.01 -22.45
N ILE A 245 16.01 -19.44 -21.88
CA ILE A 245 17.17 -20.17 -21.34
C ILE A 245 17.22 -19.88 -19.83
N VAL A 246 17.27 -20.91 -19.00
CA VAL A 246 17.45 -20.76 -17.55
C VAL A 246 18.90 -21.03 -17.21
N SER A 247 19.57 -20.08 -16.54
CA SER A 247 20.96 -20.24 -16.11
C SER A 247 21.12 -20.22 -14.59
N GLY A 248 22.16 -20.90 -14.10
CA GLY A 248 22.55 -20.86 -12.69
C GLY A 248 21.65 -21.65 -11.75
N ILE A 249 21.04 -22.74 -12.21
CA ILE A 249 20.23 -23.61 -11.35
C ILE A 249 21.12 -24.27 -10.30
N ARG A 250 20.88 -23.94 -9.03
CA ARG A 250 21.60 -24.53 -7.88
C ARG A 250 21.06 -25.93 -7.54
N PRO A 251 21.86 -26.80 -6.91
CA PRO A 251 21.44 -28.17 -6.56
C PRO A 251 20.14 -28.23 -5.74
N ALA A 252 19.96 -27.31 -4.79
CA ALA A 252 18.74 -27.22 -3.98
C ALA A 252 17.49 -26.92 -4.84
N ILE A 253 17.62 -26.04 -5.83
CA ILE A 253 16.55 -25.69 -6.76
C ILE A 253 16.26 -26.88 -7.68
N ALA A 254 17.29 -27.55 -8.20
CA ALA A 254 17.14 -28.73 -9.03
C ALA A 254 16.40 -29.85 -8.29
N GLN A 255 16.72 -30.09 -7.02
CA GLN A 255 16.01 -31.05 -6.16
C GLN A 255 14.53 -30.71 -6.02
N THR A 256 14.20 -29.44 -5.77
CA THR A 256 12.81 -28.97 -5.67
C THR A 256 12.05 -29.22 -6.97
N ILE A 257 12.62 -28.89 -8.12
CA ILE A 257 12.01 -29.06 -9.44
C ILE A 257 11.73 -30.56 -9.73
N VAL A 258 12.71 -31.43 -9.45
CA VAL A 258 12.57 -32.90 -9.64
C VAL A 258 11.53 -33.47 -8.68
N HIS A 259 11.53 -33.04 -7.40
CA HIS A 259 10.57 -33.51 -6.40
C HIS A 259 9.11 -33.13 -6.77
N LEU A 260 8.93 -32.00 -7.42
CA LEU A 260 7.63 -31.54 -7.90
C LEU A 260 7.17 -32.22 -9.20
N GLY A 261 7.99 -33.05 -9.80
CA GLY A 261 7.69 -33.70 -11.10
C GLY A 261 7.55 -32.70 -12.24
N ILE A 262 8.16 -31.51 -12.14
CA ILE A 262 8.12 -30.49 -13.19
C ILE A 262 9.01 -30.97 -14.35
N ASP A 263 8.40 -31.16 -15.52
CA ASP A 263 9.14 -31.54 -16.74
C ASP A 263 9.89 -30.33 -17.30
N LEU A 264 11.22 -30.41 -17.28
CA LEU A 264 12.12 -29.45 -17.89
C LEU A 264 12.53 -29.86 -19.33
N GLY A 265 11.98 -30.92 -19.87
CA GLY A 265 12.46 -31.55 -21.13
C GLY A 265 12.58 -30.62 -22.33
N GLU A 266 11.82 -29.54 -22.34
CA GLU A 266 11.89 -28.53 -23.39
C GLU A 266 12.63 -27.24 -22.96
N VAL A 267 13.06 -27.12 -21.72
CA VAL A 267 13.71 -25.90 -21.20
C VAL A 267 15.21 -26.00 -21.39
N VAL A 268 15.77 -25.05 -22.12
CA VAL A 268 17.23 -24.99 -22.27
C VAL A 268 17.83 -24.48 -20.96
N THR A 269 18.69 -25.28 -20.33
CA THR A 269 19.38 -24.90 -19.09
C THR A 269 20.87 -24.75 -19.33
N ARG A 270 21.52 -23.81 -18.62
CA ARG A 270 22.97 -23.59 -18.67
C ARG A 270 23.52 -23.35 -17.27
N ALA A 271 24.79 -23.66 -17.06
CA ALA A 271 25.43 -23.55 -15.77
C ALA A 271 25.62 -22.09 -15.34
N SER A 272 25.90 -21.19 -16.28
CA SER A 272 26.16 -19.78 -16.03
C SER A 272 25.46 -18.87 -17.05
N LEU A 273 25.35 -17.58 -16.72
CA LEU A 273 24.89 -16.55 -17.66
C LEU A 273 25.79 -16.48 -18.91
N ALA A 274 27.11 -16.66 -18.76
CA ALA A 274 28.04 -16.65 -19.85
C ALA A 274 27.76 -17.82 -20.84
N ASP A 275 27.52 -19.03 -20.32
CA ASP A 275 27.18 -20.20 -21.14
C ASP A 275 25.82 -20.01 -21.82
N ALA A 276 24.85 -19.38 -21.14
CA ALA A 276 23.56 -19.09 -21.73
C ALA A 276 23.68 -18.07 -22.88
N LEU A 277 24.49 -17.03 -22.70
CA LEU A 277 24.76 -16.04 -23.76
C LEU A 277 25.50 -16.71 -24.94
N ALA A 278 26.54 -17.50 -24.68
CA ALA A 278 27.26 -18.22 -25.72
C ALA A 278 26.34 -19.14 -26.54
N TYR A 279 25.42 -19.84 -25.86
CA TYR A 279 24.40 -20.65 -26.52
C TYR A 279 23.50 -19.78 -27.42
N ALA A 280 22.97 -18.68 -26.93
CA ALA A 280 22.09 -17.77 -27.67
C ALA A 280 22.80 -17.21 -28.93
N LEU A 281 24.08 -16.80 -28.79
CA LEU A 281 24.88 -16.30 -29.90
C LEU A 281 25.16 -17.38 -30.96
N ASN A 282 25.53 -18.60 -30.55
CA ASN A 282 25.73 -19.72 -31.46
C ASN A 282 24.46 -20.05 -32.24
N ARG A 283 23.30 -19.99 -31.61
CA ARG A 283 21.99 -20.19 -32.26
C ARG A 283 21.66 -19.08 -33.27
N GLN A 284 22.28 -17.90 -33.12
CA GLN A 284 22.19 -16.80 -34.09
C GLN A 284 23.27 -16.89 -35.21
N GLY A 285 24.14 -17.89 -35.17
CA GLY A 285 25.25 -18.04 -36.12
C GLY A 285 26.48 -17.16 -35.76
N ILE A 286 26.55 -16.66 -34.52
CA ILE A 286 27.65 -15.82 -34.03
C ILE A 286 28.59 -16.71 -33.20
N ALA A 287 29.86 -16.81 -33.57
CA ALA A 287 30.87 -17.51 -32.81
C ALA A 287 31.70 -16.54 -31.99
N ILE A 288 31.90 -16.85 -30.72
CA ILE A 288 32.89 -16.17 -29.87
C ILE A 288 34.23 -16.82 -30.13
N VAL A 289 35.18 -16.06 -30.71
CA VAL A 289 36.53 -16.52 -31.02
C VAL A 289 37.50 -15.91 -30.02
N ASP A 290 38.28 -16.75 -29.34
CA ASP A 290 39.37 -16.30 -28.47
C ASP A 290 40.58 -15.92 -29.36
N GLN A 291 40.85 -14.66 -29.50
CA GLN A 291 41.94 -14.14 -30.35
C GLN A 291 43.32 -14.45 -29.83
N ASP A 292 43.48 -14.79 -28.54
CA ASP A 292 44.78 -15.09 -27.96
C ASP A 292 45.29 -16.49 -28.29
N ARG A 293 44.48 -17.36 -28.96
CA ARG A 293 44.91 -18.71 -29.39
C ARG A 293 45.48 -18.76 -30.79
N THR A 294 45.44 -17.69 -31.57
CA THR A 294 46.10 -17.57 -32.86
C THR A 294 47.45 -16.86 -32.75
N GLY A 295 48.36 -17.38 -31.91
CA GLY A 295 49.77 -17.07 -32.00
C GLY A 295 50.34 -17.55 -33.32
N PRO A 296 51.24 -16.81 -34.00
CA PRO A 296 51.75 -17.23 -35.30
C PRO A 296 52.47 -18.57 -35.18
N SER A 297 51.97 -19.59 -35.88
CA SER A 297 52.72 -20.81 -36.12
C SER A 297 54.03 -20.43 -36.78
N ALA A 298 55.11 -20.39 -35.98
CA ALA A 298 56.46 -20.17 -36.45
C ALA A 298 56.85 -21.32 -37.40
N ARG A 299 57.32 -20.93 -38.54
CA ARG A 299 58.04 -21.77 -39.52
C ARG A 299 59.32 -22.33 -38.93
#